data_6246a5a548abb4ee6076bf187749e36f
#
_entry.id   6246a5a548abb4ee6076bf187749e36f
#
_cell.length_a   1.000
_cell.length_b   1.000
_cell.length_c   1.000
_cell.angle_alpha   90.00
_cell.angle_beta   90.00
_cell.angle_gamma   90.00
#
_symmetry.space_group_name_H-M   'P 1'
#
loop_
_entity.id
_entity.type
_entity.pdbx_description
1 polymer ?
#
loop_
_entity_poly.entity_id
_entity_poly.type
_entity_poly.pdbx_seq_one_letter_code
_entity_poly.pdbx_strand_id
1 'polypeptide(L)'
;MTLDYIYHSGFAIEMEGVTVIIDYYKDSSETEHNRGIVHDYLLQRPGKLYVLATHFHPDHFNREILTWKEQRPDIQYIFSKDILKSHRAKAEDAFYIKKGETYEDETIRIDAFGSTDVGSSFLLHLQDWSIFHAGDLNNWHWSEESTEEEIRKANVDFLAEVKYLKEKAPNIDLVLFPVDRRMGKDYMKGAKQFIEQIKTTIFVPMHFSEDYEGGNALRSFAKNAGCRFISITHRGESFEITK
;
A
#
# COMPACT_ATOMS: atom_id res chain seq x y z
N MET A 1 3.12 17.44 0.20
CA MET A 1 2.32 16.23 -0.14
C MET A 1 1.45 15.92 1.06
N THR A 2 0.15 15.64 0.84
CA THR A 2 -0.72 15.11 1.90
C THR A 2 -0.84 13.60 1.73
N LEU A 3 -0.73 12.86 2.82
CA LEU A 3 -1.00 11.42 2.88
C LEU A 3 -2.21 11.21 3.77
N ASP A 4 -3.25 10.58 3.25
CA ASP A 4 -4.46 10.25 3.99
C ASP A 4 -4.51 8.74 4.25
N TYR A 5 -4.65 8.35 5.50
CA TYR A 5 -4.98 7.00 5.88
C TYR A 5 -6.48 6.79 5.76
N ILE A 6 -6.91 5.97 4.81
CA ILE A 6 -8.33 5.67 4.63
C ILE A 6 -8.75 4.60 5.64
N TYR A 7 -8.28 3.40 5.45
CA TYR A 7 -8.52 2.25 6.34
C TYR A 7 -7.68 1.03 5.91
N HIS A 8 -7.18 0.26 6.87
CA HIS A 8 -6.42 -1.00 6.69
C HIS A 8 -5.13 -0.78 5.88
N SER A 9 -5.14 -1.12 4.58
CA SER A 9 -4.05 -0.84 3.64
C SER A 9 -4.39 0.29 2.66
N GLY A 10 -5.57 0.90 2.81
CA GLY A 10 -6.05 1.96 1.94
C GLY A 10 -5.47 3.32 2.29
N PHE A 11 -4.82 3.95 1.30
CA PHE A 11 -4.26 5.30 1.42
C PHE A 11 -4.63 6.18 0.23
N ALA A 12 -4.62 7.50 0.46
CA ALA A 12 -4.58 8.46 -0.63
C ALA A 12 -3.34 9.34 -0.53
N ILE A 13 -2.80 9.72 -1.68
CA ILE A 13 -1.68 10.63 -1.84
C ILE A 13 -2.18 11.81 -2.64
N GLU A 14 -2.11 13.01 -2.04
CA GLU A 14 -2.52 14.25 -2.67
C GLU A 14 -1.31 15.13 -2.96
N MET A 15 -1.18 15.55 -4.21
CA MET A 15 -0.24 16.58 -4.66
C MET A 15 -0.96 17.58 -5.55
N GLU A 16 -0.28 18.64 -5.93
CA GLU A 16 -0.85 19.63 -6.85
C GLU A 16 -1.25 18.97 -8.18
N GLY A 17 -2.52 19.09 -8.53
CA GLY A 17 -3.07 18.58 -9.79
C GLY A 17 -3.25 17.06 -9.86
N VAL A 18 -2.94 16.29 -8.81
CA VAL A 18 -3.03 14.83 -8.84
C VAL A 18 -3.44 14.22 -7.49
N THR A 19 -4.24 13.17 -7.55
CA THR A 19 -4.62 12.31 -6.43
C THR A 19 -4.38 10.86 -6.81
N VAL A 20 -3.81 10.07 -5.90
CA VAL A 20 -3.64 8.62 -6.07
C VAL A 20 -4.31 7.93 -4.89
N ILE A 21 -5.29 7.06 -5.15
CA ILE A 21 -5.92 6.19 -4.13
C ILE A 21 -5.40 4.77 -4.35
N ILE A 22 -4.93 4.12 -3.28
CA ILE A 22 -4.36 2.77 -3.34
C ILE A 22 -5.10 1.85 -2.37
N ASP A 23 -5.42 0.62 -2.81
CA ASP A 23 -5.99 -0.47 -2.00
C ASP A 23 -7.24 -0.06 -1.20
N TYR A 24 -8.22 0.49 -1.88
CA TYR A 24 -9.49 0.86 -1.24
C TYR A 24 -10.28 -0.37 -0.81
N TYR A 25 -10.51 -0.47 0.50
CA TYR A 25 -11.36 -1.50 1.12
C TYR A 25 -12.69 -0.92 1.62
N LYS A 26 -12.62 0.06 2.49
CA LYS A 26 -13.74 0.81 3.07
C LYS A 26 -13.34 2.28 3.18
N ASP A 27 -14.31 3.18 3.14
CA ASP A 27 -14.04 4.59 3.38
C ASP A 27 -13.71 4.86 4.86
N SER A 28 -13.24 6.05 5.14
CA SER A 28 -12.76 6.46 6.47
C SER A 28 -13.89 6.67 7.49
N SER A 29 -15.14 6.79 7.06
CA SER A 29 -16.27 6.94 7.97
C SER A 29 -16.63 5.64 8.67
N GLU A 30 -16.95 5.74 9.95
CA GLU A 30 -17.49 4.65 10.78
C GLU A 30 -19.03 4.74 10.90
N THR A 31 -19.67 5.76 10.31
CA THR A 31 -21.10 6.02 10.43
C THR A 31 -21.80 5.90 9.09
N GLU A 32 -23.06 5.43 9.10
CA GLU A 32 -23.89 5.33 7.88
C GLU A 32 -24.24 6.69 7.26
N HIS A 33 -24.09 7.78 8.01
CA HIS A 33 -24.47 9.13 7.59
C HIS A 33 -23.34 9.94 6.98
N ASN A 34 -22.10 9.51 7.19
CA ASN A 34 -20.90 10.14 6.61
C ASN A 34 -20.23 9.12 5.69
N ARG A 35 -20.03 9.47 4.43
CA ARG A 35 -19.46 8.55 3.43
C ARG A 35 -17.95 8.40 3.56
N GLY A 36 -17.30 9.35 4.22
CA GLY A 36 -15.87 9.37 4.46
C GLY A 36 -15.05 10.16 3.43
N ILE A 37 -13.73 10.21 3.64
CA ILE A 37 -12.83 11.10 2.90
C ILE A 37 -12.81 10.83 1.39
N VAL A 38 -12.97 9.58 0.98
CA VAL A 38 -12.94 9.23 -0.45
C VAL A 38 -14.16 9.82 -1.15
N HIS A 39 -15.37 9.52 -0.67
CA HIS A 39 -16.61 9.93 -1.33
C HIS A 39 -16.94 11.40 -1.12
N ASP A 40 -16.65 11.96 0.05
CA ASP A 40 -17.01 13.32 0.39
C ASP A 40 -16.00 14.36 -0.11
N TYR A 41 -14.76 13.91 -0.43
CA TYR A 41 -13.70 14.83 -0.80
C TYR A 41 -12.85 14.36 -1.98
N LEU A 42 -12.15 13.21 -1.88
CA LEU A 42 -11.11 12.82 -2.85
C LEU A 42 -11.64 12.60 -4.27
N LEU A 43 -12.83 12.01 -4.42
CA LEU A 43 -13.47 11.82 -5.73
C LEU A 43 -13.90 13.13 -6.39
N GLN A 44 -13.99 14.23 -5.63
CA GLN A 44 -14.42 15.55 -6.11
C GLN A 44 -13.24 16.49 -6.33
N ARG A 45 -12.01 16.09 -5.96
CA ARG A 45 -10.84 16.94 -6.14
C ARG A 45 -10.56 17.20 -7.63
N PRO A 46 -10.19 18.45 -7.99
CA PRO A 46 -9.74 18.76 -9.35
C PRO A 46 -8.39 18.06 -9.63
N GLY A 47 -8.09 17.89 -10.92
CA GLY A 47 -6.84 17.27 -11.38
C GLY A 47 -7.01 15.79 -11.73
N LYS A 48 -5.92 15.11 -11.99
CA LYS A 48 -5.92 13.68 -12.33
C LYS A 48 -6.19 12.81 -11.10
N LEU A 49 -6.95 11.74 -11.31
CA LEU A 49 -7.21 10.73 -10.29
C LEU A 49 -6.76 9.35 -10.77
N TYR A 50 -5.83 8.76 -10.05
CA TYR A 50 -5.40 7.38 -10.22
C TYR A 50 -5.95 6.52 -9.08
N VAL A 51 -6.46 5.32 -9.43
CA VAL A 51 -6.93 4.34 -8.44
C VAL A 51 -6.18 3.04 -8.68
N LEU A 52 -5.43 2.61 -7.69
CA LEU A 52 -4.54 1.46 -7.75
C LEU A 52 -5.06 0.33 -6.84
N ALA A 53 -4.84 -0.91 -7.27
CA ALA A 53 -5.08 -2.07 -6.42
C ALA A 53 -3.95 -3.10 -6.61
N THR A 54 -3.33 -3.49 -5.49
CA THR A 54 -2.16 -4.38 -5.45
C THR A 54 -2.53 -5.84 -5.69
N HIS A 55 -3.74 -6.28 -5.31
CA HIS A 55 -4.23 -7.63 -5.54
C HIS A 55 -5.75 -7.77 -5.31
N PHE A 56 -6.29 -8.96 -5.58
CA PHE A 56 -7.73 -9.21 -5.65
C PHE A 56 -8.45 -9.42 -4.31
N HIS A 57 -7.76 -9.53 -3.18
CA HIS A 57 -8.41 -9.75 -1.88
C HIS A 57 -9.36 -8.59 -1.52
N PRO A 58 -10.49 -8.88 -0.84
CA PRO A 58 -11.52 -7.86 -0.60
C PRO A 58 -11.05 -6.65 0.20
N ASP A 59 -10.05 -6.81 1.05
CA ASP A 59 -9.46 -5.75 1.89
C ASP A 59 -8.43 -4.86 1.15
N HIS A 60 -8.14 -5.18 -0.15
CA HIS A 60 -7.31 -4.37 -1.05
C HIS A 60 -8.03 -3.97 -2.34
N PHE A 61 -9.08 -4.73 -2.71
CA PHE A 61 -9.86 -4.48 -3.90
C PHE A 61 -11.37 -4.57 -3.61
N ASN A 62 -11.98 -3.45 -3.24
CA ASN A 62 -13.43 -3.32 -3.21
C ASN A 62 -13.94 -3.00 -4.62
N ARG A 63 -14.83 -3.85 -5.16
CA ARG A 63 -15.40 -3.67 -6.51
C ARG A 63 -16.20 -2.37 -6.68
N GLU A 64 -16.57 -1.73 -5.58
CA GLU A 64 -17.22 -0.42 -5.58
C GLU A 64 -16.40 0.61 -6.39
N ILE A 65 -15.06 0.55 -6.35
CA ILE A 65 -14.19 1.49 -7.08
C ILE A 65 -14.52 1.55 -8.57
N LEU A 66 -15.01 0.47 -9.18
CA LEU A 66 -15.37 0.43 -10.59
C LEU A 66 -16.60 1.28 -10.91
N THR A 67 -17.47 1.54 -9.92
CA THR A 67 -18.65 2.39 -10.08
C THR A 67 -18.32 3.88 -10.05
N TRP A 68 -17.13 4.24 -9.55
CA TRP A 68 -16.73 5.65 -9.44
C TRP A 68 -16.60 6.35 -10.79
N LYS A 69 -16.39 5.60 -11.89
CA LYS A 69 -16.43 6.15 -13.26
C LYS A 69 -17.77 6.79 -13.63
N GLU A 70 -18.85 6.45 -12.96
CA GLU A 70 -20.18 7.06 -13.21
C GLU A 70 -20.19 8.54 -12.82
N GLN A 71 -19.46 8.92 -11.76
CA GLN A 71 -19.32 10.30 -11.29
C GLN A 71 -18.01 10.96 -11.69
N ARG A 72 -16.97 10.15 -11.98
CA ARG A 72 -15.61 10.59 -12.33
C ARG A 72 -15.06 9.77 -13.51
N PRO A 73 -15.51 10.04 -14.76
CA PRO A 73 -15.18 9.20 -15.92
C PRO A 73 -13.70 9.26 -16.33
N ASP A 74 -12.95 10.24 -15.85
CA ASP A 74 -11.53 10.46 -16.12
C ASP A 74 -10.58 9.65 -15.22
N ILE A 75 -11.09 8.83 -14.28
CA ILE A 75 -10.27 7.98 -13.42
C ILE A 75 -9.40 7.04 -14.25
N GLN A 76 -8.09 7.01 -13.94
CA GLN A 76 -7.14 6.03 -14.44
C GLN A 76 -7.01 4.89 -13.43
N TYR A 77 -7.46 3.69 -13.80
CA TYR A 77 -7.28 2.49 -12.98
C TYR A 77 -6.04 1.73 -13.39
N ILE A 78 -5.16 1.45 -12.42
CA ILE A 78 -3.97 0.61 -12.60
C ILE A 78 -4.03 -0.52 -11.55
N PHE A 79 -4.24 -1.74 -12.02
CA PHE A 79 -4.43 -2.90 -11.16
C PHE A 79 -3.37 -3.97 -11.39
N SER A 80 -3.11 -4.77 -10.36
CA SER A 80 -2.34 -5.98 -10.53
C SER A 80 -3.08 -7.00 -11.39
N LYS A 81 -2.35 -7.74 -12.22
CA LYS A 81 -2.92 -8.72 -13.18
C LYS A 81 -3.71 -9.88 -12.54
N ASP A 82 -3.49 -10.17 -11.28
CA ASP A 82 -4.25 -11.18 -10.54
C ASP A 82 -5.73 -10.81 -10.40
N ILE A 83 -6.07 -9.52 -10.29
CA ILE A 83 -7.44 -9.01 -10.25
C ILE A 83 -8.22 -9.39 -11.52
N LEU A 84 -7.57 -9.27 -12.70
CA LEU A 84 -8.14 -9.72 -13.97
C LEU A 84 -8.27 -11.24 -14.01
N LYS A 85 -7.22 -11.98 -13.61
CA LYS A 85 -7.21 -13.45 -13.59
C LYS A 85 -8.25 -14.04 -12.65
N SER A 86 -8.53 -13.36 -11.55
CA SER A 86 -9.55 -13.75 -10.55
C SER A 86 -10.96 -13.27 -10.91
N HIS A 87 -11.14 -12.71 -12.12
CA HIS A 87 -12.44 -12.19 -12.62
C HIS A 87 -13.09 -11.16 -11.69
N ARG A 88 -12.26 -10.37 -10.96
CA ARG A 88 -12.76 -9.32 -10.08
C ARG A 88 -13.04 -8.02 -10.85
N ALA A 89 -12.36 -7.81 -11.98
CA ALA A 89 -12.59 -6.75 -12.95
C ALA A 89 -12.39 -7.29 -14.37
N LYS A 90 -12.83 -6.54 -15.39
CA LYS A 90 -12.73 -6.90 -16.81
C LYS A 90 -11.49 -6.27 -17.44
N ALA A 91 -11.10 -6.75 -18.62
CA ALA A 91 -9.93 -6.26 -19.35
C ALA A 91 -10.01 -4.76 -19.70
N GLU A 92 -11.22 -4.27 -19.98
CA GLU A 92 -11.49 -2.88 -20.31
C GLU A 92 -11.58 -1.93 -19.11
N ASP A 93 -11.63 -2.46 -17.88
CA ASP A 93 -11.81 -1.64 -16.68
C ASP A 93 -10.54 -0.87 -16.29
N ALA A 94 -9.36 -1.45 -16.53
CA ALA A 94 -8.10 -0.91 -16.03
C ALA A 94 -6.90 -1.24 -16.92
N PHE A 95 -5.79 -0.56 -16.67
CA PHE A 95 -4.47 -0.99 -17.11
C PHE A 95 -3.92 -2.01 -16.09
N TYR A 96 -3.45 -3.17 -16.57
CA TYR A 96 -3.02 -4.26 -15.70
C TYR A 96 -1.53 -4.49 -15.77
N ILE A 97 -0.86 -4.49 -14.62
CA ILE A 97 0.58 -4.74 -14.49
C ILE A 97 0.86 -5.89 -13.52
N LYS A 98 2.00 -6.54 -13.68
CA LYS A 98 2.55 -7.57 -12.77
C LYS A 98 4.02 -7.31 -12.54
N LYS A 99 4.63 -8.04 -11.60
CA LYS A 99 6.06 -7.96 -11.31
C LYS A 99 6.93 -7.82 -12.56
N GLY A 100 7.73 -6.78 -12.59
CA GLY A 100 8.65 -6.43 -13.68
C GLY A 100 8.02 -5.62 -14.81
N GLU A 101 6.73 -5.29 -14.75
CA GLU A 101 6.06 -4.41 -15.69
C GLU A 101 5.86 -3.00 -15.09
N THR A 102 5.71 -2.01 -15.96
CA THR A 102 5.59 -0.59 -15.61
C THR A 102 4.37 0.01 -16.30
N TYR A 103 3.63 0.85 -15.58
CA TYR A 103 2.74 1.85 -16.16
C TYR A 103 3.42 3.21 -16.10
N GLU A 104 3.33 4.00 -17.16
CA GLU A 104 3.91 5.35 -17.19
C GLU A 104 3.08 6.27 -18.08
N ASP A 105 2.82 7.47 -17.60
CA ASP A 105 2.29 8.59 -18.38
C ASP A 105 3.04 9.89 -18.01
N GLU A 106 2.53 11.05 -18.45
CA GLU A 106 3.19 12.35 -18.22
C GLU A 106 3.16 12.80 -16.74
N THR A 107 2.41 12.12 -15.85
CA THR A 107 2.21 12.52 -14.45
C THR A 107 2.84 11.55 -13.47
N ILE A 108 2.73 10.24 -13.72
CA ILE A 108 3.15 9.20 -12.79
C ILE A 108 3.81 8.04 -13.54
N ARG A 109 4.80 7.43 -12.88
CA ARG A 109 5.34 6.12 -13.25
C ARG A 109 5.10 5.16 -12.09
N ILE A 110 4.63 3.95 -12.39
CA ILE A 110 4.33 2.90 -11.42
C ILE A 110 5.05 1.63 -11.86
N ASP A 111 6.04 1.21 -11.09
CA ASP A 111 6.76 -0.04 -11.29
C ASP A 111 6.17 -1.12 -10.39
N ALA A 112 5.77 -2.26 -10.96
CA ALA A 112 5.24 -3.39 -10.21
C ALA A 112 6.36 -4.33 -9.76
N PHE A 113 6.40 -4.61 -8.46
CA PHE A 113 7.27 -5.58 -7.81
C PHE A 113 6.47 -6.80 -7.34
N GLY A 114 7.14 -7.80 -6.80
CA GLY A 114 6.48 -9.01 -6.32
C GLY A 114 5.78 -8.83 -4.97
N SER A 115 5.05 -9.86 -4.60
CA SER A 115 4.42 -10.02 -3.29
C SER A 115 4.75 -11.42 -2.76
N THR A 116 4.61 -11.63 -1.47
CA THR A 116 4.73 -12.95 -0.81
C THR A 116 3.38 -13.58 -0.49
N ASP A 117 2.31 -12.90 -0.86
CA ASP A 117 0.98 -13.45 -0.99
C ASP A 117 0.60 -13.48 -2.48
N VAL A 118 -0.43 -12.81 -2.92
CA VAL A 118 -0.80 -12.69 -4.34
C VAL A 118 -0.59 -11.28 -4.86
N GLY A 119 -0.62 -11.11 -6.19
CA GLY A 119 -0.57 -9.81 -6.84
C GLY A 119 0.82 -9.18 -6.88
N SER A 120 0.88 -7.90 -6.56
CA SER A 120 2.08 -7.08 -6.70
C SER A 120 2.18 -6.06 -5.57
N SER A 121 3.39 -5.57 -5.29
CA SER A 121 3.62 -4.29 -4.63
C SER A 121 3.96 -3.23 -5.67
N PHE A 122 3.76 -1.96 -5.36
CA PHE A 122 3.94 -0.86 -6.30
C PHE A 122 4.94 0.17 -5.80
N LEU A 123 5.88 0.55 -6.67
CA LEU A 123 6.73 1.72 -6.47
C LEU A 123 6.25 2.83 -7.41
N LEU A 124 5.77 3.92 -6.83
CA LEU A 124 5.29 5.09 -7.53
C LEU A 124 6.39 6.14 -7.58
N HIS A 125 6.62 6.69 -8.76
CA HIS A 125 7.38 7.91 -8.97
C HIS A 125 6.40 9.01 -9.33
N LEU A 126 6.20 9.94 -8.40
CA LEU A 126 5.24 11.03 -8.53
C LEU A 126 5.93 12.35 -8.17
N GLN A 127 6.09 13.23 -9.16
CA GLN A 127 6.94 14.40 -9.04
C GLN A 127 8.37 13.99 -8.60
N ASP A 128 8.87 14.54 -7.49
CA ASP A 128 10.19 14.20 -6.94
C ASP A 128 10.15 13.10 -5.86
N TRP A 129 9.01 12.44 -5.65
CA TRP A 129 8.82 11.41 -4.64
C TRP A 129 8.92 9.99 -5.20
N SER A 130 9.60 9.11 -4.44
CA SER A 130 9.51 7.66 -4.57
C SER A 130 8.67 7.11 -3.42
N ILE A 131 7.54 6.45 -3.76
CA ILE A 131 6.54 5.99 -2.78
C ILE A 131 6.30 4.51 -3.00
N PHE A 132 6.57 3.69 -2.00
CA PHE A 132 6.38 2.25 -2.08
C PHE A 132 5.17 1.82 -1.24
N HIS A 133 4.21 1.18 -1.90
CA HIS A 133 3.10 0.50 -1.26
C HIS A 133 3.31 -1.01 -1.35
N ALA A 134 3.53 -1.63 -0.22
CA ALA A 134 3.91 -3.05 -0.15
C ALA A 134 2.77 -4.00 -0.58
N GLY A 135 1.50 -3.56 -0.58
CA GLY A 135 0.39 -4.51 -0.65
C GLY A 135 0.56 -5.55 0.45
N ASP A 136 0.50 -6.83 0.08
CA ASP A 136 0.77 -7.93 1.00
C ASP A 136 2.17 -8.54 0.87
N LEU A 137 3.14 -7.74 0.43
CA LEU A 137 4.54 -8.10 0.58
C LEU A 137 4.95 -8.00 2.04
N ASN A 138 5.11 -9.14 2.73
CA ASN A 138 5.57 -9.23 4.10
C ASN A 138 6.21 -10.60 4.37
N ASN A 139 6.90 -10.77 5.49
CA ASN A 139 7.35 -12.06 5.96
C ASN A 139 6.21 -12.74 6.74
N TRP A 140 5.30 -13.36 6.00
CA TRP A 140 4.10 -14.05 6.55
C TRP A 140 4.47 -15.39 7.20
N HIS A 141 5.30 -15.36 8.24
CA HIS A 141 5.85 -16.56 8.87
C HIS A 141 4.88 -17.30 9.79
N TRP A 142 3.84 -16.63 10.34
CA TRP A 142 2.84 -17.20 11.25
C TRP A 142 3.46 -18.20 12.26
N SER A 143 4.50 -17.74 12.98
CA SER A 143 5.43 -18.62 13.73
C SER A 143 4.78 -19.45 14.85
N GLU A 144 3.58 -19.13 15.28
CA GLU A 144 2.84 -19.88 16.29
C GLU A 144 1.93 -20.97 15.71
N GLU A 145 1.71 -20.94 14.38
CA GLU A 145 0.79 -21.84 13.66
C GLU A 145 1.51 -22.65 12.56
N SER A 146 2.66 -22.20 12.10
CA SER A 146 3.40 -22.80 10.99
C SER A 146 4.53 -23.74 11.47
N THR A 147 4.90 -24.66 10.59
CA THR A 147 6.09 -25.51 10.78
C THR A 147 7.38 -24.69 10.58
N GLU A 148 8.51 -25.19 11.08
CA GLU A 148 9.82 -24.56 10.89
C GLU A 148 10.19 -24.42 9.41
N GLU A 149 9.78 -25.36 8.56
CA GLU A 149 10.01 -25.30 7.12
C GLU A 149 9.21 -24.19 6.45
N GLU A 150 7.94 -24.01 6.80
CA GLU A 150 7.08 -22.92 6.32
C GLU A 150 7.61 -21.56 6.78
N ILE A 151 8.02 -21.44 8.04
CA ILE A 151 8.63 -20.21 8.58
C ILE A 151 9.91 -19.86 7.80
N ARG A 152 10.77 -20.86 7.55
CA ARG A 152 11.99 -20.67 6.78
C ARG A 152 11.67 -20.26 5.34
N LYS A 153 10.70 -20.93 4.70
CA LYS A 153 10.28 -20.61 3.33
C LYS A 153 9.73 -19.18 3.24
N ALA A 154 8.83 -18.76 4.13
CA ALA A 154 8.30 -17.42 4.17
C ALA A 154 9.40 -16.36 4.28
N ASN A 155 10.40 -16.62 5.13
CA ASN A 155 11.54 -15.73 5.29
C ASN A 155 12.43 -15.65 4.03
N VAL A 156 12.68 -16.76 3.36
CA VAL A 156 13.49 -16.80 2.12
C VAL A 156 12.76 -16.08 0.99
N ASP A 157 11.48 -16.38 0.80
CA ASP A 157 10.66 -15.79 -0.26
C ASP A 157 10.57 -14.27 -0.08
N PHE A 158 10.30 -13.81 1.15
CA PHE A 158 10.26 -12.39 1.47
C PHE A 158 11.58 -11.67 1.20
N LEU A 159 12.69 -12.22 1.70
CA LEU A 159 14.01 -11.61 1.49
C LEU A 159 14.44 -11.61 0.03
N ALA A 160 13.99 -12.57 -0.77
CA ALA A 160 14.24 -12.57 -2.22
C ALA A 160 13.52 -11.40 -2.92
N GLU A 161 12.25 -11.13 -2.55
CA GLU A 161 11.52 -9.98 -3.09
C GLU A 161 12.12 -8.65 -2.65
N VAL A 162 12.48 -8.52 -1.37
CA VAL A 162 13.15 -7.31 -0.85
C VAL A 162 14.50 -7.07 -1.53
N LYS A 163 15.28 -8.13 -1.78
CA LYS A 163 16.54 -8.04 -2.52
C LYS A 163 16.31 -7.53 -3.94
N TYR A 164 15.32 -8.06 -4.64
CA TYR A 164 14.99 -7.61 -6.00
C TYR A 164 14.55 -6.13 -6.02
N LEU A 165 13.73 -5.71 -5.05
CA LEU A 165 13.36 -4.30 -4.90
C LEU A 165 14.60 -3.43 -4.62
N LYS A 166 15.48 -3.84 -3.72
CA LYS A 166 16.71 -3.12 -3.37
C LYS A 166 17.64 -2.88 -4.57
N GLU A 167 17.73 -3.86 -5.48
CA GLU A 167 18.55 -3.73 -6.71
C GLU A 167 18.02 -2.62 -7.64
N LYS A 168 16.72 -2.31 -7.58
CA LYS A 168 16.07 -1.29 -8.41
C LYS A 168 15.86 0.04 -7.68
N ALA A 169 15.59 -0.01 -6.38
CA ALA A 169 15.26 1.12 -5.54
C ALA A 169 15.90 0.97 -4.15
N PRO A 170 17.22 1.21 -4.00
CA PRO A 170 17.90 1.08 -2.71
C PRO A 170 17.52 2.16 -1.69
N ASN A 171 16.91 3.26 -2.15
CA ASN A 171 16.45 4.37 -1.33
C ASN A 171 15.01 4.70 -1.71
N ILE A 172 14.12 4.83 -0.73
CA ILE A 172 12.70 5.14 -0.94
C ILE A 172 12.30 6.24 0.04
N ASP A 173 11.60 7.26 -0.46
CA ASP A 173 11.20 8.42 0.36
C ASP A 173 10.07 8.07 1.33
N LEU A 174 9.01 7.39 0.84
CA LEU A 174 7.85 6.99 1.65
C LEU A 174 7.54 5.51 1.43
N VAL A 175 7.43 4.77 2.52
CA VAL A 175 7.10 3.34 2.52
C VAL A 175 5.84 3.10 3.35
N LEU A 176 4.82 2.49 2.72
CA LEU A 176 3.59 2.00 3.33
C LEU A 176 3.71 0.48 3.42
N PHE A 177 3.78 -0.08 4.66
CA PHE A 177 4.19 -1.47 4.86
C PHE A 177 3.39 -2.19 5.95
N PRO A 178 3.01 -3.49 5.76
CA PRO A 178 2.25 -4.25 6.73
C PRO A 178 2.94 -4.40 8.09
N VAL A 179 2.18 -4.11 9.16
CA VAL A 179 2.56 -4.37 10.55
C VAL A 179 1.35 -4.97 11.25
N ASP A 180 1.18 -6.29 11.16
CA ASP A 180 -0.05 -7.00 11.51
C ASP A 180 0.14 -7.92 12.72
N ARG A 181 -0.37 -7.52 13.88
CA ARG A 181 -0.24 -8.26 15.14
C ARG A 181 -0.91 -9.64 15.11
N ARG A 182 -1.82 -9.90 14.15
CA ARG A 182 -2.43 -11.24 13.98
C ARG A 182 -1.41 -12.34 13.71
N MET A 183 -0.23 -11.98 13.17
CA MET A 183 0.87 -12.93 12.94
C MET A 183 1.54 -13.47 14.21
N GLY A 184 1.12 -13.07 15.41
CA GLY A 184 1.72 -13.49 16.66
C GLY A 184 2.89 -12.61 17.13
N LYS A 185 3.71 -13.10 18.07
CA LYS A 185 4.74 -12.29 18.76
C LYS A 185 5.79 -11.63 17.89
N ASP A 186 6.14 -12.24 16.76
CA ASP A 186 7.19 -11.75 15.85
C ASP A 186 6.65 -10.96 14.66
N TYR A 187 5.43 -10.45 14.74
CA TYR A 187 4.71 -9.79 13.65
C TYR A 187 5.43 -8.59 13.00
N MET A 188 6.33 -7.93 13.70
CA MET A 188 7.14 -6.84 13.16
C MET A 188 8.38 -7.29 12.36
N LYS A 189 8.62 -8.60 12.24
CA LYS A 189 9.85 -9.15 11.64
C LYS A 189 10.04 -8.69 10.21
N GLY A 190 9.01 -8.79 9.37
CA GLY A 190 9.10 -8.37 7.96
C GLY A 190 9.41 -6.89 7.80
N ALA A 191 8.71 -6.02 8.55
CA ALA A 191 8.95 -4.58 8.53
C ALA A 191 10.37 -4.20 9.01
N LYS A 192 10.88 -4.87 10.03
CA LYS A 192 12.28 -4.68 10.50
C LYS A 192 13.28 -5.08 9.43
N GLN A 193 13.13 -6.27 8.84
CA GLN A 193 14.00 -6.75 7.75
C GLN A 193 13.96 -5.81 6.54
N PHE A 194 12.79 -5.26 6.20
CA PHE A 194 12.65 -4.29 5.11
C PHE A 194 13.48 -3.02 5.38
N ILE A 195 13.31 -2.40 6.56
CA ILE A 195 14.03 -1.19 6.97
C ILE A 195 15.55 -1.42 7.02
N GLU A 196 16.01 -2.60 7.44
CA GLU A 196 17.44 -2.98 7.46
C GLU A 196 18.04 -3.13 6.06
N GLN A 197 17.24 -3.48 5.06
CA GLN A 197 17.70 -3.73 3.70
C GLN A 197 17.58 -2.52 2.78
N ILE A 198 16.54 -1.70 2.93
CA ILE A 198 16.22 -0.58 2.05
C ILE A 198 16.21 0.71 2.86
N LYS A 199 17.01 1.69 2.42
CA LYS A 199 17.04 3.00 3.06
C LYS A 199 15.68 3.67 2.90
N THR A 200 14.95 3.79 4.00
CA THR A 200 13.61 4.36 4.07
C THR A 200 13.66 5.71 4.79
N THR A 201 13.20 6.78 4.15
CA THR A 201 13.15 8.11 4.80
C THR A 201 11.94 8.20 5.73
N ILE A 202 10.75 7.82 5.25
CA ILE A 202 9.50 7.87 6.01
C ILE A 202 8.83 6.50 5.95
N PHE A 203 8.48 5.96 7.11
CA PHE A 203 7.78 4.69 7.25
C PHE A 203 6.40 4.90 7.86
N VAL A 204 5.38 4.30 7.24
CA VAL A 204 3.99 4.32 7.67
C VAL A 204 3.48 2.89 7.78
N PRO A 205 2.98 2.46 8.94
CA PRO A 205 2.42 1.12 9.09
C PRO A 205 1.06 1.02 8.40
N MET A 206 0.72 -0.17 7.92
CA MET A 206 -0.58 -0.51 7.37
C MET A 206 -0.98 -1.95 7.72
N HIS A 207 -2.15 -2.42 7.24
CA HIS A 207 -2.65 -3.79 7.37
C HIS A 207 -2.96 -4.22 8.81
N PHE A 208 -3.33 -3.30 9.67
CA PHE A 208 -3.62 -3.56 11.09
C PHE A 208 -5.08 -3.30 11.48
N SER A 209 -5.97 -3.01 10.50
CA SER A 209 -7.37 -2.64 10.74
C SER A 209 -7.50 -1.49 11.75
N GLU A 210 -7.94 -1.78 12.98
CA GLU A 210 -8.08 -0.81 14.08
C GLU A 210 -7.11 -1.08 15.24
N ASP A 211 -6.16 -2.00 15.06
CA ASP A 211 -5.10 -2.23 16.02
C ASP A 211 -3.97 -1.19 15.88
N TYR A 212 -4.32 0.07 16.12
CA TYR A 212 -3.39 1.21 16.03
C TYR A 212 -2.19 1.06 16.96
N GLU A 213 -2.36 0.45 18.12
CA GLU A 213 -1.27 0.15 19.05
C GLU A 213 -0.27 -0.82 18.42
N GLY A 214 -0.77 -1.93 17.83
CA GLY A 214 0.05 -2.92 17.16
C GLY A 214 0.77 -2.34 15.95
N GLY A 215 0.07 -1.60 15.09
CA GLY A 215 0.67 -0.91 13.94
C GLY A 215 1.77 0.06 14.35
N ASN A 216 1.57 0.83 15.42
CA ASN A 216 2.52 1.82 15.90
C ASN A 216 3.68 1.26 16.75
N ALA A 217 3.66 0.00 17.14
CA ALA A 217 4.71 -0.60 17.99
C ALA A 217 6.10 -0.60 17.35
N LEU A 218 6.17 -0.57 16.00
CA LEU A 218 7.43 -0.49 15.25
C LEU A 218 8.16 0.86 15.41
N ARG A 219 7.51 1.91 15.91
CA ARG A 219 8.02 3.29 15.97
C ARG A 219 9.45 3.42 16.50
N SER A 220 9.72 2.78 17.64
CA SER A 220 11.05 2.89 18.27
C SER A 220 12.15 2.28 17.41
N PHE A 221 11.87 1.13 16.79
CA PHE A 221 12.81 0.48 15.88
C PHE A 221 13.07 1.35 14.64
N ALA A 222 12.02 1.83 13.97
CA ALA A 222 12.15 2.67 12.78
C ALA A 222 12.94 3.95 13.05
N LYS A 223 12.67 4.64 14.16
CA LYS A 223 13.44 5.84 14.57
C LYS A 223 14.90 5.53 14.82
N ASN A 224 15.23 4.44 15.49
CA ASN A 224 16.62 4.03 15.75
C ASN A 224 17.36 3.66 14.45
N ALA A 225 16.66 3.21 13.44
CA ALA A 225 17.18 2.96 12.10
C ALA A 225 17.27 4.22 11.21
N GLY A 226 16.91 5.40 11.75
CA GLY A 226 16.97 6.67 11.04
C GLY A 226 15.74 6.99 10.17
N CYS A 227 14.64 6.22 10.29
CA CYS A 227 13.39 6.50 9.58
C CYS A 227 12.51 7.46 10.38
N ARG A 228 11.93 8.46 9.73
CA ARG A 228 10.77 9.19 10.28
C ARG A 228 9.57 8.24 10.28
N PHE A 229 8.98 7.99 11.44
CA PHE A 229 7.80 7.12 11.56
C PHE A 229 6.53 7.95 11.71
N ILE A 230 5.56 7.72 10.83
CA ILE A 230 4.22 8.30 10.93
C ILE A 230 3.33 7.33 11.72
N SER A 231 2.77 7.79 12.81
CA SER A 231 1.84 7.00 13.62
C SER A 231 0.42 7.32 13.24
N ILE A 232 -0.38 6.28 13.06
CA ILE A 232 -1.80 6.38 12.73
C ILE A 232 -2.61 6.13 14.00
N THR A 233 -3.64 6.94 14.26
CA THR A 233 -4.46 6.87 15.47
C THR A 233 -5.93 6.63 15.21
N HIS A 234 -6.40 6.92 14.00
CA HIS A 234 -7.81 6.72 13.60
C HIS A 234 -7.96 6.69 12.07
N ARG A 235 -9.10 6.26 11.59
CA ARG A 235 -9.47 6.31 10.16
C ARG A 235 -9.61 7.75 9.67
N GLY A 236 -9.25 8.01 8.43
CA GLY A 236 -9.36 9.34 7.82
C GLY A 236 -8.34 10.34 8.36
N GLU A 237 -7.29 9.87 9.04
CA GLU A 237 -6.22 10.74 9.51
C GLU A 237 -5.35 11.22 8.34
N SER A 238 -5.12 12.54 8.25
CA SER A 238 -4.35 13.19 7.19
C SER A 238 -3.02 13.72 7.72
N PHE A 239 -1.97 13.56 6.95
CA PHE A 239 -0.60 13.95 7.32
C PHE A 239 0.02 14.84 6.25
N GLU A 240 0.44 16.05 6.63
CA GLU A 240 1.31 16.86 5.80
C GLU A 240 2.74 16.31 5.84
N ILE A 241 3.24 15.86 4.70
CA ILE A 241 4.54 15.23 4.57
C ILE A 241 5.47 16.10 3.73
N THR A 242 6.63 16.40 4.30
CA THR A 242 7.76 17.06 3.65
C THR A 242 8.96 16.14 3.68
N LYS A 243 9.81 16.20 2.65
CA LYS A 243 11.12 15.53 2.65
C LYS A 243 12.05 16.04 3.73
#